data_a6322e311d556d5b2c2046e36a1f7bc1
#
_entry.id   a6322e311d556d5b2c2046e36a1f7bc1
#
_cell.length_a   1.000
_cell.length_b   1.000
_cell.length_c   1.000
_cell.angle_alpha   90.00
_cell.angle_beta   90.00
_cell.angle_gamma   90.00
#
_symmetry.space_group_name_H-M   'P 1'
#
loop_
_entity.id
_entity.type
_entity.pdbx_description
1 polymer ?
#
loop_
_entity_poly.entity_id
_entity_poly.type
_entity_poly.pdbx_seq_one_letter_code
_entity_poly.pdbx_strand_id
1 'polypeptide(L)'
;MKISDSTMNDWYAATCEKLKLLYDILEREVLSSNYIQVDESTLPVIDNEKHRAVKGYMWCVRSVEGKLVVFYYDMGSRSHETARKLLRGYRGTIQTDGYGAYDQFESDPHIQVIGCWAHARRKWSDALDEDKRTASEALAYINKLYHVENEAKEAGISGDALKEKRQKESYPVILQFEKWMYETVTKTSRNSRIGKAISYTLPLLPRLSRYVNDGRFCIDNNLVENAIRPLALGRLCGVQHNLPYVGNAIMLAS
;
A
#
# COMPACT_ATOMS: atom_id res chain seq x y z
N MET A 1 -5.61 5.68 44.93
CA MET A 1 -6.37 6.78 44.28
C MET A 1 -6.82 6.27 42.91
N LYS A 2 -8.13 6.23 42.63
CA LYS A 2 -8.65 5.87 41.28
C LYS A 2 -8.69 7.16 40.46
N ILE A 3 -8.00 7.20 39.35
CA ILE A 3 -8.08 8.28 38.39
C ILE A 3 -9.34 8.05 37.56
N SER A 4 -10.15 9.11 37.34
CA SER A 4 -11.34 8.99 36.50
C SER A 4 -11.02 8.84 35.03
N ASP A 5 -11.86 8.17 34.25
CA ASP A 5 -11.71 8.01 32.81
C ASP A 5 -11.66 9.39 32.10
N SER A 6 -12.43 10.37 32.60
CA SER A 6 -12.41 11.73 32.06
C SER A 6 -11.04 12.39 32.25
N THR A 7 -10.43 12.26 33.43
CA THR A 7 -9.09 12.81 33.71
C THR A 7 -8.02 12.16 32.80
N MET A 8 -8.11 10.85 32.57
CA MET A 8 -7.19 10.15 31.66
C MET A 8 -7.37 10.62 30.21
N ASN A 9 -8.61 10.84 29.77
CA ASN A 9 -8.90 11.36 28.45
C ASN A 9 -8.38 12.80 28.28
N ASP A 10 -8.52 13.67 29.29
CA ASP A 10 -8.00 15.02 29.26
C ASP A 10 -6.48 15.05 29.17
N TRP A 11 -5.79 14.20 29.94
CA TRP A 11 -4.33 14.08 29.88
C TRP A 11 -3.87 13.55 28.52
N TYR A 12 -4.58 12.57 27.97
CA TYR A 12 -4.30 12.04 26.64
C TYR A 12 -4.43 13.13 25.58
N ALA A 13 -5.55 13.86 25.58
CA ALA A 13 -5.79 14.95 24.63
C ALA A 13 -4.71 16.05 24.74
N ALA A 14 -4.38 16.48 25.97
CA ALA A 14 -3.32 17.47 26.19
C ALA A 14 -1.93 16.99 25.74
N THR A 15 -1.65 15.69 25.88
CA THR A 15 -0.39 15.11 25.40
C THR A 15 -0.35 15.06 23.87
N CYS A 16 -1.44 14.65 23.23
CA CYS A 16 -1.56 14.65 21.77
C CYS A 16 -1.37 16.04 21.17
N GLU A 17 -1.96 17.07 21.81
CA GLU A 17 -1.80 18.46 21.36
C GLU A 17 -0.34 18.93 21.43
N LYS A 18 0.39 18.58 22.49
CA LYS A 18 1.83 18.89 22.61
C LYS A 18 2.68 18.16 21.57
N LEU A 19 2.29 16.95 21.18
CA LEU A 19 3.00 16.15 20.20
C LEU A 19 2.66 16.55 18.75
N LYS A 20 1.65 17.40 18.55
CA LYS A 20 1.20 17.79 17.21
C LYS A 20 2.33 18.41 16.37
N LEU A 21 3.15 19.27 16.97
CA LEU A 21 4.29 19.89 16.26
C LEU A 21 5.28 18.83 15.75
N LEU A 22 5.55 17.80 16.57
CA LEU A 22 6.43 16.70 16.17
C LEU A 22 5.81 15.88 15.04
N TYR A 23 4.50 15.65 15.09
CA TYR A 23 3.76 15.00 14.00
C TYR A 23 3.86 15.79 12.69
N ASP A 24 3.62 17.11 12.75
CA ASP A 24 3.65 18.00 11.58
C ASP A 24 5.06 18.05 10.94
N ILE A 25 6.12 17.92 11.75
CA ILE A 25 7.50 17.80 11.26
C ILE A 25 7.71 16.46 10.58
N LEU A 26 7.29 15.37 11.21
CA LEU A 26 7.41 14.01 10.65
C LEU A 26 6.64 13.87 9.33
N GLU A 27 5.41 14.39 9.27
CA GLU A 27 4.60 14.37 8.05
C GLU A 27 5.31 15.09 6.90
N ARG A 28 5.85 16.30 7.16
CA ARG A 28 6.63 17.05 6.17
C ARG A 28 7.85 16.26 5.71
N GLU A 29 8.58 15.62 6.62
CA GLU A 29 9.77 14.82 6.30
C GLU A 29 9.40 13.62 5.44
N VAL A 30 8.33 12.91 5.77
CA VAL A 30 7.83 11.78 4.96
C VAL A 30 7.41 12.24 3.57
N LEU A 31 6.65 13.34 3.48
CA LEU A 31 6.16 13.88 2.20
C LEU A 31 7.23 14.63 1.38
N SER A 32 8.39 14.94 1.97
CA SER A 32 9.55 15.47 1.23
C SER A 32 10.33 14.39 0.46
N SER A 33 10.09 13.12 0.77
CA SER A 33 10.74 12.00 0.10
C SER A 33 10.28 11.87 -1.34
N ASN A 34 11.21 11.62 -2.26
CA ASN A 34 10.90 11.40 -3.67
C ASN A 34 10.16 10.09 -3.96
N TYR A 35 10.16 9.16 -3.02
CA TYR A 35 9.50 7.87 -3.15
C TYR A 35 8.85 7.45 -1.83
N ILE A 36 7.53 7.32 -1.87
CA ILE A 36 6.70 6.87 -0.75
C ILE A 36 5.84 5.68 -1.13
N GLN A 37 5.53 4.86 -0.13
CA GLN A 37 4.48 3.84 -0.22
C GLN A 37 3.28 4.28 0.58
N VAL A 38 2.08 4.06 0.04
CA VAL A 38 0.81 4.43 0.66
C VAL A 38 -0.12 3.22 0.68
N ASP A 39 -0.73 2.99 1.82
CA ASP A 39 -1.73 1.93 2.01
C ASP A 39 -2.74 2.36 3.08
N GLU A 40 -3.90 1.72 3.13
CA GLU A 40 -4.88 1.95 4.18
C GLU A 40 -5.37 0.64 4.79
N SER A 41 -5.57 0.68 6.09
CA SER A 41 -6.09 -0.47 6.84
C SER A 41 -7.39 -0.13 7.53
N THR A 42 -8.30 -1.09 7.57
CA THR A 42 -9.57 -0.94 8.28
C THR A 42 -9.33 -0.87 9.78
N LEU A 43 -10.10 -0.05 10.48
CA LEU A 43 -10.22 -0.10 11.93
C LEU A 43 -11.68 0.04 12.37
N PRO A 44 -12.10 -0.61 13.46
CA PRO A 44 -13.41 -0.37 14.05
C PRO A 44 -13.40 1.00 14.73
N VAL A 45 -14.38 1.83 14.40
CA VAL A 45 -14.60 3.16 14.99
C VAL A 45 -15.95 3.16 15.67
N ILE A 46 -16.02 3.65 16.90
CA ILE A 46 -17.29 3.79 17.60
C ILE A 46 -18.06 4.97 16.99
N ASP A 47 -19.23 4.68 16.46
CA ASP A 47 -20.18 5.66 15.99
C ASP A 47 -21.19 5.92 17.13
N ASN A 48 -21.07 7.07 17.78
CA ASN A 48 -21.90 7.40 18.94
C ASN A 48 -23.37 7.62 18.56
N GLU A 49 -23.67 8.04 17.33
CA GLU A 49 -25.06 8.19 16.85
C GLU A 49 -25.72 6.84 16.61
N LYS A 50 -24.96 5.90 16.06
CA LYS A 50 -25.46 4.54 15.77
C LYS A 50 -25.30 3.57 16.94
N HIS A 51 -24.65 3.99 18.04
CA HIS A 51 -24.33 3.15 19.20
C HIS A 51 -23.69 1.79 18.85
N ARG A 52 -22.85 1.78 17.81
CA ARG A 52 -22.15 0.57 17.35
C ARG A 52 -20.80 0.90 16.71
N ALA A 53 -19.93 -0.09 16.66
CA ALA A 53 -18.71 0.03 15.86
C ALA A 53 -19.04 0.00 14.36
N VAL A 54 -18.49 0.96 13.63
CA VAL A 54 -18.51 1.04 12.16
C VAL A 54 -17.12 0.83 11.61
N LYS A 55 -17.05 0.41 10.35
CA LYS A 55 -15.78 0.25 9.66
C LYS A 55 -15.23 1.62 9.26
N GLY A 56 -14.11 2.00 9.84
CA GLY A 56 -13.30 3.14 9.42
C GLY A 56 -11.99 2.70 8.80
N TYR A 57 -11.16 3.67 8.40
CA TYR A 57 -9.86 3.44 7.78
C TYR A 57 -8.79 4.35 8.37
N MET A 58 -7.62 3.80 8.57
CA MET A 58 -6.38 4.50 8.87
C MET A 58 -5.48 4.40 7.64
N TRP A 59 -4.99 5.52 7.18
CA TRP A 59 -4.02 5.62 6.11
C TRP A 59 -2.61 5.58 6.67
N CYS A 60 -1.71 4.96 5.94
CA CYS A 60 -0.30 4.86 6.28
C CYS A 60 0.54 5.34 5.11
N VAL A 61 1.44 6.26 5.37
CA VAL A 61 2.41 6.74 4.39
C VAL A 61 3.80 6.44 4.91
N ARG A 62 4.61 5.79 4.08
CA ARG A 62 5.98 5.44 4.40
C ARG A 62 6.96 6.03 3.40
N SER A 63 7.91 6.83 3.87
CA SER A 63 9.13 7.12 3.11
C SER A 63 10.00 5.87 3.03
N VAL A 64 10.31 5.42 1.81
CA VAL A 64 11.09 4.19 1.61
C VAL A 64 12.54 4.41 2.00
N GLU A 65 13.15 5.49 1.53
CA GLU A 65 14.56 5.84 1.80
C GLU A 65 14.76 6.30 3.25
N GLY A 66 13.88 7.20 3.75
CA GLY A 66 13.94 7.74 5.11
C GLY A 66 13.52 6.74 6.18
N LYS A 67 12.88 5.63 5.82
CA LYS A 67 12.31 4.63 6.75
C LYS A 67 11.36 5.23 7.78
N LEU A 68 10.77 6.38 7.47
CA LEU A 68 9.84 7.09 8.33
C LEU A 68 8.40 6.73 7.94
N VAL A 69 7.52 6.70 8.92
CA VAL A 69 6.11 6.33 8.76
C VAL A 69 5.23 7.35 9.44
N VAL A 70 4.15 7.73 8.76
CA VAL A 70 3.10 8.55 9.33
C VAL A 70 1.74 7.90 9.09
N PHE A 71 0.88 7.99 10.11
CA PHE A 71 -0.49 7.52 10.04
C PHE A 71 -1.44 8.70 9.99
N TYR A 72 -2.43 8.62 9.11
CA TYR A 72 -3.42 9.68 8.91
C TYR A 72 -4.84 9.12 9.05
N TYR A 73 -5.66 9.81 9.84
CA TYR A 73 -7.04 9.46 10.08
C TYR A 73 -7.96 10.62 9.67
N ASP A 74 -8.85 10.39 8.71
CA ASP A 74 -9.84 11.37 8.24
C ASP A 74 -11.26 10.86 8.53
N MET A 75 -11.66 10.88 9.80
CA MET A 75 -12.97 10.43 10.28
C MET A 75 -13.38 9.03 9.77
N GLY A 76 -12.40 8.16 9.57
CA GLY A 76 -12.59 6.82 9.04
C GLY A 76 -12.85 6.76 7.52
N SER A 77 -12.69 7.84 6.81
CA SER A 77 -12.93 7.91 5.37
C SER A 77 -11.90 7.12 4.56
N ARG A 78 -12.35 6.49 3.48
CA ARG A 78 -11.53 5.87 2.42
C ARG A 78 -11.82 6.52 1.06
N SER A 79 -12.14 7.81 1.04
CA SER A 79 -12.55 8.49 -0.18
C SER A 79 -11.36 8.96 -1.04
N HIS A 80 -11.65 9.26 -2.31
CA HIS A 80 -10.72 9.95 -3.20
C HIS A 80 -10.25 11.28 -2.61
N GLU A 81 -11.15 11.99 -1.91
CA GLU A 81 -10.86 13.27 -1.26
C GLU A 81 -9.87 13.11 -0.11
N THR A 82 -9.99 12.05 0.69
CA THR A 82 -9.03 11.73 1.75
C THR A 82 -7.64 11.48 1.17
N ALA A 83 -7.52 10.70 0.09
CA ALA A 83 -6.25 10.49 -0.59
C ALA A 83 -5.66 11.80 -1.12
N ARG A 84 -6.50 12.69 -1.67
CA ARG A 84 -6.08 14.01 -2.16
C ARG A 84 -5.60 14.92 -1.04
N LYS A 85 -6.26 14.94 0.10
CA LYS A 85 -5.84 15.70 1.28
C LYS A 85 -4.48 15.20 1.78
N LEU A 86 -4.34 13.88 1.93
CA LEU A 86 -3.14 13.22 2.41
C LEU A 86 -1.90 13.55 1.55
N LEU A 87 -2.05 13.53 0.23
CA LEU A 87 -0.96 13.73 -0.73
C LEU A 87 -0.93 15.14 -1.32
N ARG A 88 -1.59 16.10 -0.64
CA ARG A 88 -1.66 17.48 -1.13
C ARG A 88 -0.27 18.10 -1.25
N GLY A 89 0.07 18.52 -2.47
CA GLY A 89 1.36 19.15 -2.77
C GLY A 89 2.54 18.18 -2.84
N TYR A 90 2.30 16.87 -2.72
CA TYR A 90 3.34 15.86 -2.91
C TYR A 90 3.86 15.88 -4.36
N ARG A 91 5.16 15.67 -4.51
CA ARG A 91 5.84 15.54 -5.80
C ARG A 91 6.80 14.36 -5.72
N GLY A 92 6.67 13.40 -6.63
CA GLY A 92 7.53 12.21 -6.64
C GLY A 92 6.78 10.95 -7.03
N THR A 93 7.26 9.82 -6.56
CA THR A 93 6.67 8.51 -6.87
C THR A 93 5.86 7.99 -5.69
N ILE A 94 4.62 7.59 -5.94
CA ILE A 94 3.79 6.87 -4.98
C ILE A 94 3.66 5.41 -5.41
N GLN A 95 3.85 4.49 -4.49
CA GLN A 95 3.55 3.07 -4.72
C GLN A 95 2.33 2.66 -3.90
N THR A 96 1.35 2.09 -4.59
CA THR A 96 0.04 1.77 -4.02
C THR A 96 -0.46 0.41 -4.51
N ASP A 97 -1.51 -0.09 -3.90
CA ASP A 97 -2.32 -1.16 -4.47
C ASP A 97 -3.14 -0.67 -5.69
N GLY A 98 -4.02 -1.51 -6.19
CA GLY A 98 -4.93 -1.15 -7.30
C GLY A 98 -6.22 -0.45 -6.84
N TYR A 99 -6.24 0.21 -5.69
CA TYR A 99 -7.43 0.91 -5.23
C TYR A 99 -7.68 2.19 -6.04
N GLY A 100 -8.92 2.35 -6.56
CA GLY A 100 -9.28 3.42 -7.48
C GLY A 100 -9.09 4.85 -6.96
N ALA A 101 -9.00 5.05 -5.62
CA ALA A 101 -8.73 6.38 -5.07
C ALA A 101 -7.39 6.97 -5.55
N TYR A 102 -6.45 6.13 -5.96
CA TYR A 102 -5.15 6.56 -6.46
C TYR A 102 -5.14 6.90 -7.96
N ASP A 103 -6.21 6.56 -8.71
CA ASP A 103 -6.27 6.80 -10.16
C ASP A 103 -6.20 8.29 -10.51
N GLN A 104 -6.71 9.16 -9.62
CA GLN A 104 -6.66 10.61 -9.79
C GLN A 104 -5.24 11.18 -9.90
N PHE A 105 -4.23 10.48 -9.38
CA PHE A 105 -2.83 10.93 -9.41
C PHE A 105 -2.11 10.59 -10.73
N GLU A 106 -2.68 9.74 -11.57
CA GLU A 106 -2.11 9.44 -12.90
C GLU A 106 -2.14 10.66 -13.84
N SER A 107 -3.05 11.60 -13.62
CA SER A 107 -3.14 12.83 -14.41
C SER A 107 -2.29 13.97 -13.85
N ASP A 108 -1.69 13.82 -12.67
CA ASP A 108 -0.81 14.82 -12.09
C ASP A 108 0.61 14.69 -12.67
N PRO A 109 1.12 15.69 -13.39
CA PRO A 109 2.46 15.62 -14.01
C PRO A 109 3.61 15.56 -13.00
N HIS A 110 3.35 15.82 -11.73
CA HIS A 110 4.34 15.80 -10.66
C HIS A 110 4.37 14.49 -9.89
N ILE A 111 3.39 13.60 -10.12
CA ILE A 111 3.26 12.33 -9.40
C ILE A 111 3.37 11.16 -10.38
N GLN A 112 4.28 10.24 -10.09
CA GLN A 112 4.34 8.95 -10.75
C GLN A 112 3.69 7.89 -9.86
N VAL A 113 2.69 7.18 -10.37
CA VAL A 113 2.07 6.06 -9.64
C VAL A 113 2.71 4.76 -10.09
N ILE A 114 3.20 3.95 -9.15
CA ILE A 114 3.64 2.57 -9.40
C ILE A 114 2.76 1.58 -8.65
N GLY A 115 2.58 0.40 -9.23
CA GLY A 115 1.72 -0.65 -8.68
C GLY A 115 2.45 -1.61 -7.75
N CYS A 116 1.70 -2.54 -7.18
CA CYS A 116 2.19 -3.57 -6.28
C CYS A 116 1.97 -4.97 -6.87
N TRP A 117 3.05 -5.70 -7.17
CA TRP A 117 2.96 -7.06 -7.67
C TRP A 117 2.46 -8.06 -6.63
N ALA A 118 2.60 -7.80 -5.33
CA ALA A 118 2.05 -8.69 -4.31
C ALA A 118 0.51 -8.75 -4.37
N HIS A 119 -0.16 -7.62 -4.63
CA HIS A 119 -1.61 -7.57 -4.82
C HIS A 119 -2.06 -8.30 -6.11
N ALA A 120 -1.36 -8.10 -7.22
CA ALA A 120 -1.61 -8.86 -8.43
C ALA A 120 -1.43 -10.36 -8.19
N ARG A 121 -0.31 -10.76 -7.56
CA ARG A 121 -0.04 -12.16 -7.21
C ARG A 121 -1.14 -12.78 -6.34
N ARG A 122 -1.68 -12.04 -5.39
CA ARG A 122 -2.79 -12.52 -4.52
C ARG A 122 -4.01 -12.88 -5.34
N LYS A 123 -4.39 -12.05 -6.34
CA LYS A 123 -5.53 -12.35 -7.23
C LYS A 123 -5.36 -13.65 -8.00
N TRP A 124 -4.15 -13.93 -8.46
CA TRP A 124 -3.83 -15.18 -9.13
C TRP A 124 -3.75 -16.38 -8.18
N SER A 125 -3.27 -16.18 -6.95
CA SER A 125 -3.28 -17.20 -5.91
C SER A 125 -4.70 -17.60 -5.51
N ASP A 126 -5.62 -16.61 -5.40
CA ASP A 126 -7.04 -16.86 -5.09
C ASP A 126 -7.74 -17.65 -6.20
N ALA A 127 -7.20 -17.66 -7.42
CA ALA A 127 -7.75 -18.39 -8.57
C ALA A 127 -7.30 -19.87 -8.63
N LEU A 128 -6.30 -20.29 -7.84
CA LEU A 128 -5.79 -21.67 -7.81
C LEU A 128 -6.86 -22.71 -7.49
N ASP A 129 -7.84 -22.36 -6.64
CA ASP A 129 -8.91 -23.26 -6.22
C ASP A 129 -9.92 -23.54 -7.35
N GLU A 130 -10.04 -22.63 -8.35
CA GLU A 130 -10.99 -22.75 -9.46
C GLU A 130 -10.33 -23.33 -10.71
N ASP A 131 -9.17 -22.79 -11.10
CA ASP A 131 -8.38 -23.23 -12.25
C ASP A 131 -6.89 -23.23 -11.90
N LYS A 132 -6.45 -24.33 -11.29
CA LYS A 132 -5.07 -24.51 -10.85
C LYS A 132 -4.06 -24.39 -12.00
N ARG A 133 -4.40 -24.89 -13.21
CA ARG A 133 -3.49 -24.86 -14.35
C ARG A 133 -3.19 -23.44 -14.78
N THR A 134 -4.23 -22.69 -15.14
CA THR A 134 -4.09 -21.32 -15.64
C THR A 134 -3.53 -20.37 -14.56
N ALA A 135 -3.98 -20.53 -13.30
CA ALA A 135 -3.45 -19.73 -12.20
C ALA A 135 -1.96 -20.01 -11.93
N SER A 136 -1.52 -21.28 -11.96
CA SER A 136 -0.11 -21.64 -11.78
C SER A 136 0.77 -21.10 -12.90
N GLU A 137 0.28 -21.07 -14.14
CA GLU A 137 1.00 -20.49 -15.27
C GLU A 137 1.22 -18.99 -15.10
N ALA A 138 0.17 -18.23 -14.67
CA ALA A 138 0.30 -16.82 -14.34
C ALA A 138 1.28 -16.59 -13.19
N LEU A 139 1.17 -17.38 -12.12
CA LEU A 139 2.07 -17.29 -10.96
C LEU A 139 3.52 -17.59 -11.34
N ALA A 140 3.76 -18.45 -12.35
CA ALA A 140 5.11 -18.71 -12.83
C ALA A 140 5.76 -17.46 -13.45
N TYR A 141 5.01 -16.63 -14.20
CA TYR A 141 5.50 -15.32 -14.68
C TYR A 141 5.84 -14.40 -13.51
N ILE A 142 4.93 -14.24 -12.56
CA ILE A 142 5.16 -13.37 -11.41
C ILE A 142 6.34 -13.85 -10.55
N ASN A 143 6.47 -15.16 -10.34
CA ASN A 143 7.59 -15.73 -9.58
C ASN A 143 8.94 -15.47 -10.26
N LYS A 144 9.02 -15.43 -11.61
CA LYS A 144 10.24 -15.03 -12.31
C LYS A 144 10.66 -13.59 -11.97
N LEU A 145 9.69 -12.66 -11.83
CA LEU A 145 9.98 -11.29 -11.43
C LEU A 145 10.58 -11.23 -10.01
N TYR A 146 9.97 -11.93 -9.06
CA TYR A 146 10.50 -12.02 -7.69
C TYR A 146 11.84 -12.75 -7.62
N HIS A 147 12.09 -13.69 -8.51
CA HIS A 147 13.39 -14.38 -8.59
C HIS A 147 14.51 -13.39 -8.93
N VAL A 148 14.32 -12.52 -9.92
CA VAL A 148 15.27 -11.45 -10.27
C VAL A 148 15.57 -10.55 -9.08
N GLU A 149 14.54 -10.18 -8.30
CA GLU A 149 14.72 -9.36 -7.09
C GLU A 149 15.53 -10.09 -6.01
N ASN A 150 15.26 -11.38 -5.80
CA ASN A 150 15.98 -12.19 -4.81
C ASN A 150 17.44 -12.37 -5.20
N GLU A 151 17.73 -12.72 -6.45
CA GLU A 151 19.11 -12.83 -6.95
C GLU A 151 19.87 -11.51 -6.80
N ALA A 152 19.23 -10.38 -7.14
CA ALA A 152 19.85 -9.07 -6.99
C ALA A 152 20.17 -8.76 -5.52
N LYS A 153 19.24 -9.09 -4.62
CA LYS A 153 19.42 -8.90 -3.17
C LYS A 153 20.56 -9.76 -2.64
N GLU A 154 20.62 -11.04 -3.02
CA GLU A 154 21.67 -11.96 -2.61
C GLU A 154 23.05 -11.53 -3.13
N ALA A 155 23.11 -10.98 -4.34
CA ALA A 155 24.31 -10.44 -4.96
C ALA A 155 24.66 -9.01 -4.52
N GLY A 156 23.84 -8.36 -3.67
CA GLY A 156 24.04 -6.96 -3.24
C GLY A 156 23.91 -5.93 -4.36
N ILE A 157 23.19 -6.28 -5.45
CA ILE A 157 22.96 -5.40 -6.60
C ILE A 157 21.87 -4.38 -6.25
N SER A 158 22.14 -3.09 -6.48
CA SER A 158 21.21 -1.98 -6.19
C SER A 158 21.40 -0.82 -7.17
N GLY A 159 20.52 0.19 -7.07
CA GLY A 159 20.62 1.41 -7.89
C GLY A 159 20.56 1.12 -9.40
N ASP A 160 21.41 1.76 -10.18
CA ASP A 160 21.40 1.64 -11.64
C ASP A 160 21.70 0.22 -12.13
N ALA A 161 22.56 -0.52 -11.45
CA ALA A 161 22.82 -1.94 -11.79
C ALA A 161 21.59 -2.81 -11.61
N LEU A 162 20.74 -2.55 -10.58
CA LEU A 162 19.47 -3.24 -10.41
C LEU A 162 18.46 -2.86 -11.51
N LYS A 163 18.41 -1.59 -11.87
CA LYS A 163 17.61 -1.12 -13.00
C LYS A 163 17.98 -1.85 -14.29
N GLU A 164 19.27 -1.92 -14.62
CA GLU A 164 19.74 -2.63 -15.83
C GLU A 164 19.38 -4.12 -15.81
N LYS A 165 19.58 -4.79 -14.67
CA LYS A 165 19.17 -6.20 -14.50
C LYS A 165 17.67 -6.37 -14.74
N ARG A 166 16.82 -5.52 -14.16
CA ARG A 166 15.36 -5.55 -14.35
C ARG A 166 14.94 -5.31 -15.79
N GLN A 167 15.57 -4.36 -16.48
CA GLN A 167 15.31 -4.10 -17.89
C GLN A 167 15.67 -5.29 -18.78
N LYS A 168 16.74 -6.00 -18.46
CA LYS A 168 17.19 -7.17 -19.21
C LYS A 168 16.38 -8.43 -18.90
N GLU A 169 16.00 -8.66 -17.64
CA GLU A 169 15.45 -9.95 -17.20
C GLU A 169 13.97 -9.87 -16.82
N SER A 170 13.52 -8.81 -16.15
CA SER A 170 12.13 -8.68 -15.71
C SER A 170 11.22 -8.11 -16.79
N TYR A 171 11.64 -7.09 -17.50
CA TYR A 171 10.80 -6.42 -18.48
C TYR A 171 10.33 -7.34 -19.62
N PRO A 172 11.19 -8.21 -20.22
CA PRO A 172 10.72 -9.19 -21.20
C PRO A 172 9.69 -10.19 -20.64
N VAL A 173 9.81 -10.55 -19.36
CA VAL A 173 8.83 -11.44 -18.70
C VAL A 173 7.47 -10.73 -18.55
N ILE A 174 7.47 -9.44 -18.24
CA ILE A 174 6.24 -8.63 -18.16
C ILE A 174 5.54 -8.58 -19.52
N LEU A 175 6.28 -8.36 -20.61
CA LEU A 175 5.72 -8.34 -21.98
C LEU A 175 5.15 -9.71 -22.38
N GLN A 176 5.82 -10.79 -22.02
CA GLN A 176 5.32 -12.15 -22.28
C GLN A 176 4.03 -12.43 -21.47
N PHE A 177 4.00 -11.97 -20.21
CA PHE A 177 2.83 -12.13 -19.36
C PHE A 177 1.64 -11.33 -19.87
N GLU A 178 1.88 -10.10 -20.33
CA GLU A 178 0.85 -9.27 -20.97
C GLU A 178 0.23 -10.00 -22.17
N LYS A 179 1.06 -10.46 -23.11
CA LYS A 179 0.60 -11.22 -24.28
C LYS A 179 -0.21 -12.44 -23.88
N TRP A 180 0.30 -13.22 -22.93
CA TRP A 180 -0.38 -14.40 -22.42
C TRP A 180 -1.75 -14.07 -21.80
N MET A 181 -1.87 -12.96 -21.06
CA MET A 181 -3.15 -12.51 -20.50
C MET A 181 -4.16 -12.12 -21.59
N TYR A 182 -3.72 -11.46 -22.67
CA TYR A 182 -4.60 -11.16 -23.82
C TYR A 182 -5.10 -12.42 -24.53
N GLU A 183 -4.28 -13.44 -24.65
CA GLU A 183 -4.68 -14.73 -25.23
C GLU A 183 -5.62 -15.51 -24.31
N THR A 184 -5.41 -15.41 -23.00
CA THR A 184 -6.19 -16.12 -21.97
C THR A 184 -7.56 -15.50 -21.75
N VAL A 185 -7.68 -14.17 -21.77
CA VAL A 185 -8.95 -13.46 -21.52
C VAL A 185 -10.02 -13.82 -22.54
N THR A 186 -9.63 -14.13 -23.79
CA THR A 186 -10.58 -14.53 -24.86
C THR A 186 -11.25 -15.88 -24.60
N LYS A 187 -10.63 -16.70 -23.75
CA LYS A 187 -11.06 -18.08 -23.43
C LYS A 187 -11.65 -18.20 -22.03
N THR A 188 -11.73 -17.07 -21.29
CA THR A 188 -12.06 -17.10 -19.87
C THR A 188 -13.31 -16.28 -19.59
N SER A 189 -14.20 -16.80 -18.75
CA SER A 189 -15.36 -16.02 -18.28
C SER A 189 -14.91 -14.85 -17.40
N ARG A 190 -15.49 -13.66 -17.62
CA ARG A 190 -15.21 -12.47 -16.80
C ARG A 190 -15.54 -12.67 -15.33
N ASN A 191 -16.52 -13.51 -15.00
CA ASN A 191 -16.96 -13.76 -13.64
C ASN A 191 -16.14 -14.83 -12.92
N SER A 192 -15.32 -15.61 -13.63
CA SER A 192 -14.39 -16.57 -13.04
C SER A 192 -13.31 -15.87 -12.22
N ARG A 193 -12.64 -16.59 -11.33
CA ARG A 193 -11.50 -16.05 -10.57
C ARG A 193 -10.34 -15.67 -11.48
N ILE A 194 -10.09 -16.46 -12.53
CA ILE A 194 -9.10 -16.11 -13.57
C ILE A 194 -9.49 -14.82 -14.29
N GLY A 195 -10.76 -14.70 -14.74
CA GLY A 195 -11.24 -13.48 -15.38
C GLY A 195 -11.11 -12.23 -14.49
N LYS A 196 -11.38 -12.37 -13.20
CA LYS A 196 -11.17 -11.30 -12.20
C LYS A 196 -9.69 -10.98 -11.99
N ALA A 197 -8.81 -11.98 -11.97
CA ALA A 197 -7.37 -11.76 -11.85
C ALA A 197 -6.81 -11.03 -13.07
N ILE A 198 -7.22 -11.40 -14.30
CA ILE A 198 -6.86 -10.68 -15.52
C ILE A 198 -7.43 -9.23 -15.48
N SER A 199 -8.71 -9.07 -15.15
CA SER A 199 -9.36 -7.76 -15.08
C SER A 199 -8.75 -6.83 -14.04
N TYR A 200 -8.10 -7.36 -13.02
CA TYR A 200 -7.31 -6.60 -12.07
C TYR A 200 -5.92 -6.28 -12.60
N THR A 201 -5.21 -7.30 -13.11
CA THR A 201 -3.78 -7.18 -13.45
C THR A 201 -3.55 -6.39 -14.73
N LEU A 202 -4.33 -6.64 -15.78
CA LEU A 202 -4.08 -6.09 -17.11
C LEU A 202 -4.20 -4.56 -17.17
N PRO A 203 -5.25 -3.91 -16.60
CA PRO A 203 -5.32 -2.46 -16.56
C PRO A 203 -4.23 -1.80 -15.70
N LEU A 204 -3.75 -2.51 -14.69
CA LEU A 204 -2.69 -2.02 -13.80
C LEU A 204 -1.28 -2.29 -14.33
N LEU A 205 -1.15 -3.05 -15.42
CA LEU A 205 0.16 -3.47 -15.92
C LEU A 205 1.11 -2.31 -16.25
N PRO A 206 0.64 -1.16 -16.80
CA PRO A 206 1.49 0.02 -16.97
C PRO A 206 2.10 0.52 -15.66
N ARG A 207 1.34 0.50 -14.55
CA ARG A 207 1.83 0.89 -13.21
C ARG A 207 2.74 -0.20 -12.62
N LEU A 208 2.36 -1.47 -12.79
CA LEU A 208 3.12 -2.62 -12.32
C LEU A 208 4.49 -2.72 -12.99
N SER A 209 4.63 -2.31 -14.25
CA SER A 209 5.89 -2.35 -14.97
C SER A 209 6.84 -1.20 -14.64
N ARG A 210 6.36 -0.11 -14.05
CA ARG A 210 7.22 1.08 -13.78
C ARG A 210 8.37 0.81 -12.81
N TYR A 211 8.28 -0.21 -11.92
CA TYR A 211 9.34 -0.52 -10.97
C TYR A 211 10.67 -0.89 -11.65
N VAL A 212 10.64 -1.39 -12.88
CA VAL A 212 11.86 -1.74 -13.62
C VAL A 212 12.64 -0.53 -14.11
N ASN A 213 12.07 0.68 -14.02
CA ASN A 213 12.68 1.90 -14.55
C ASN A 213 13.61 2.61 -13.55
N ASP A 214 13.59 2.18 -12.28
CA ASP A 214 14.45 2.76 -11.24
C ASP A 214 14.80 1.68 -10.20
N GLY A 215 16.07 1.54 -9.90
CA GLY A 215 16.55 0.55 -8.92
C GLY A 215 16.19 0.86 -7.46
N ARG A 216 15.66 2.06 -7.17
CA ARG A 216 15.14 2.42 -5.85
C ARG A 216 13.73 1.90 -5.60
N PHE A 217 12.96 1.66 -6.66
CA PHE A 217 11.57 1.21 -6.53
C PHE A 217 11.50 -0.25 -6.07
N CYS A 218 10.55 -0.53 -5.18
CA CYS A 218 10.26 -1.90 -4.77
C CYS A 218 9.30 -2.57 -5.77
N ILE A 219 9.40 -3.89 -5.91
CA ILE A 219 8.44 -4.67 -6.71
C ILE A 219 7.03 -4.67 -6.08
N ASP A 220 6.95 -4.47 -4.77
CA ASP A 220 5.69 -4.42 -4.00
C ASP A 220 5.73 -3.36 -2.89
N ASN A 221 4.57 -3.10 -2.29
CA ASN A 221 4.42 -2.16 -1.18
C ASN A 221 4.45 -2.83 0.21
N ASN A 222 5.08 -3.99 0.33
CA ASN A 222 5.16 -4.74 1.59
C ASN A 222 5.77 -3.94 2.74
N LEU A 223 6.58 -2.92 2.47
CA LEU A 223 7.18 -2.09 3.51
C LEU A 223 6.10 -1.29 4.28
N VAL A 224 5.13 -0.68 3.58
CA VAL A 224 4.03 0.03 4.23
C VAL A 224 3.02 -0.95 4.83
N GLU A 225 2.75 -2.10 4.18
CA GLU A 225 1.90 -3.14 4.76
C GLU A 225 2.46 -3.66 6.09
N ASN A 226 3.77 -3.86 6.19
CA ASN A 226 4.42 -4.26 7.43
C ASN A 226 4.34 -3.16 8.50
N ALA A 227 4.46 -1.88 8.10
CA ALA A 227 4.33 -0.76 9.02
C ALA A 227 2.92 -0.61 9.61
N ILE A 228 1.88 -0.96 8.83
CA ILE A 228 0.49 -0.90 9.28
C ILE A 228 0.06 -2.14 10.11
N ARG A 229 0.82 -3.24 10.03
CA ARG A 229 0.50 -4.51 10.72
C ARG A 229 0.31 -4.38 12.23
N PRO A 230 1.10 -3.61 13.00
CA PRO A 230 0.87 -3.44 14.43
C PRO A 230 -0.53 -2.91 14.76
N LEU A 231 -1.07 -1.98 13.94
CA LEU A 231 -2.44 -1.51 14.09
C LEU A 231 -3.46 -2.62 13.85
N ALA A 232 -3.21 -3.48 12.87
CA ALA A 232 -4.06 -4.63 12.58
C ALA A 232 -4.03 -5.67 13.72
N LEU A 233 -2.87 -5.93 14.32
CA LEU A 233 -2.70 -6.85 15.45
C LEU A 233 -3.30 -6.30 16.74
N GLY A 234 -3.18 -5.00 17.02
CA GLY A 234 -3.82 -4.35 18.18
C GLY A 234 -5.34 -4.53 18.22
N ARG A 235 -5.99 -4.71 17.07
CA ARG A 235 -7.41 -5.05 16.99
C ARG A 235 -7.76 -6.42 17.54
N LEU A 236 -6.86 -7.39 17.35
CA LEU A 236 -7.06 -8.78 17.82
C LEU A 236 -6.87 -8.91 19.33
N CYS A 237 -6.09 -8.00 19.94
CA CYS A 237 -5.82 -8.01 21.38
C CYS A 237 -6.90 -7.33 22.23
N GLY A 238 -8.05 -6.93 21.63
CA GLY A 238 -9.20 -6.43 22.38
C GLY A 238 -8.98 -5.12 23.14
N VAL A 239 -7.96 -4.34 22.78
CA VAL A 239 -7.78 -2.98 23.31
C VAL A 239 -8.85 -2.10 22.66
N GLN A 240 -10.06 -2.18 23.21
CA GLN A 240 -11.12 -1.22 22.97
C GLN A 240 -10.73 0.09 23.69
N HIS A 241 -9.86 0.85 23.06
CA HIS A 241 -9.72 2.23 23.47
C HIS A 241 -10.87 3.03 22.83
N ASN A 242 -11.73 3.58 23.67
CA ASN A 242 -12.53 4.72 23.32
C ASN A 242 -11.53 5.82 22.91
N LEU A 243 -11.22 5.92 21.62
CA LEU A 243 -10.41 6.96 21.05
C LEU A 243 -11.34 8.01 20.45
N PRO A 244 -11.84 9.00 21.24
CA PRO A 244 -12.60 10.11 20.68
C PRO A 244 -11.72 11.02 19.82
N TYR A 245 -10.40 10.87 19.91
CA TYR A 245 -9.39 11.56 19.13
C TYR A 245 -8.25 10.62 18.77
N VAL A 246 -8.41 9.82 17.70
CA VAL A 246 -7.25 9.32 16.99
C VAL A 246 -6.76 10.48 16.12
N GLY A 247 -6.15 11.45 16.78
CA GLY A 247 -5.23 12.35 16.11
C GLY A 247 -4.13 11.49 15.48
N ASN A 248 -3.59 11.96 14.40
CA ASN A 248 -2.48 11.36 13.69
C ASN A 248 -1.44 10.77 14.66
N ALA A 249 -1.12 9.50 14.51
CA ALA A 249 -0.21 8.81 15.42
C ALA A 249 1.22 8.85 14.88
N ILE A 250 2.17 9.15 15.75
CA ILE A 250 3.60 9.07 15.42
C ILE A 250 4.09 7.67 15.75
N MET A 251 4.59 6.97 14.76
CA MET A 251 5.34 5.73 14.96
C MET A 251 6.64 5.78 14.14
N LEU A 252 7.75 5.55 14.82
CA LEU A 252 9.03 5.31 14.19
C LEU A 252 9.08 3.83 13.80
N ALA A 253 9.33 3.53 12.55
CA ALA A 253 9.57 2.16 12.10
C ALA A 253 11.00 1.76 12.44
N SER A 254 11.16 0.81 13.35
CA SER A 254 12.43 0.11 13.59
C SER A 254 12.78 -0.85 12.46
#